data_dd2a8a4b815c36d7e6c019d39dc1b76c
#
_entry.id   dd2a8a4b815c36d7e6c019d39dc1b76c
#
_cell.length_a   1.000
_cell.length_b   1.000
_cell.length_c   1.000
_cell.angle_alpha   90.00
_cell.angle_beta   90.00
_cell.angle_gamma   90.00
#
_symmetry.space_group_name_H-M   'P 1'
#
loop_
_entity.id
_entity.type
_entity.pdbx_description
1 polymer ?
#
loop_
_entity_poly.entity_id
_entity_poly.type
_entity_poly.pdbx_seq_one_letter_code
_entity_poly.pdbx_strand_id
1 'polypeptide(L)'
;MRTERDDSTVDALNELLRGELSAVESYDKALPAVEDKPALRSDLQECRASHEARVERIRRAIEQVGGEPARASGAWGLFAKAVAGGARALGWKTVVSTLEEGEDHGLKEYKDALPRLDEGLRHLVSSELYPQQQRTHSVMSALKRVASA
;
A
#
# COMPACT_ATOMS: atom_id res chain seq x y z
N MET A 1 -8.51 -28.65 8.89
CA MET A 1 -7.62 -28.91 7.76
C MET A 1 -7.83 -27.85 6.67
N ARG A 2 -6.74 -27.25 6.18
CA ARG A 2 -6.81 -26.23 5.14
C ARG A 2 -7.05 -26.87 3.78
N THR A 3 -7.90 -26.24 2.96
CA THR A 3 -8.19 -26.69 1.60
C THR A 3 -7.31 -25.91 0.61
N GLU A 4 -7.26 -26.34 -0.66
CA GLU A 4 -6.61 -25.60 -1.75
C GLU A 4 -7.19 -24.20 -1.90
N ARG A 5 -8.51 -24.06 -1.70
CA ARG A 5 -9.20 -22.77 -1.73
C ARG A 5 -8.68 -21.84 -0.62
N ASP A 6 -8.48 -22.37 0.59
CA ASP A 6 -7.93 -21.59 1.72
C ASP A 6 -6.50 -21.14 1.43
N ASP A 7 -5.69 -22.00 0.84
CA ASP A 7 -4.31 -21.67 0.47
C ASP A 7 -4.26 -20.59 -0.61
N SER A 8 -5.12 -20.67 -1.62
CA SER A 8 -5.24 -19.64 -2.67
C SER A 8 -5.68 -18.29 -2.08
N THR A 9 -6.63 -18.32 -1.14
CA THR A 9 -7.09 -17.13 -0.43
C THR A 9 -5.97 -16.52 0.40
N VAL A 10 -5.23 -17.32 1.15
CA VAL A 10 -4.09 -16.86 1.95
C VAL A 10 -3.01 -16.24 1.06
N ASP A 11 -2.72 -16.87 -0.08
CA ASP A 11 -1.75 -16.34 -1.03
C ASP A 11 -2.18 -14.97 -1.57
N ALA A 12 -3.47 -14.82 -1.92
CA ALA A 12 -4.00 -13.54 -2.40
C ALA A 12 -3.92 -12.46 -1.33
N LEU A 13 -4.28 -12.77 -0.08
CA LEU A 13 -4.21 -11.83 1.02
C LEU A 13 -2.76 -11.46 1.35
N ASN A 14 -1.84 -12.41 1.28
CA ASN A 14 -0.42 -12.14 1.51
C ASN A 14 0.19 -11.26 0.41
N GLU A 15 -0.26 -11.40 -0.83
CA GLU A 15 0.14 -10.46 -1.89
C GLU A 15 -0.26 -9.03 -1.54
N LEU A 16 -1.52 -8.85 -1.10
CA LEU A 16 -1.99 -7.53 -0.65
C LEU A 16 -1.19 -7.03 0.56
N LEU A 17 -0.91 -7.91 1.52
CA LEU A 17 -0.14 -7.57 2.70
C LEU A 17 1.27 -7.10 2.35
N ARG A 18 1.96 -7.79 1.45
CA ARG A 18 3.30 -7.39 0.99
C ARG A 18 3.27 -6.01 0.33
N GLY A 19 2.26 -5.75 -0.47
CA GLY A 19 2.06 -4.44 -1.09
C GLY A 19 1.86 -3.33 -0.05
N GLU A 20 1.05 -3.59 0.98
CA GLU A 20 0.82 -2.64 2.05
C GLU A 20 2.08 -2.41 2.90
N LEU A 21 2.83 -3.47 3.21
CA LEU A 21 4.12 -3.34 3.91
C LEU A 21 5.10 -2.49 3.10
N SER A 22 5.16 -2.69 1.80
CA SER A 22 5.97 -1.86 0.90
C SER A 22 5.52 -0.40 0.91
N ALA A 23 4.22 -0.16 0.94
CA ALA A 23 3.69 1.20 1.01
C ALA A 23 4.15 1.91 2.30
N VAL A 24 4.03 1.26 3.46
CA VAL A 24 4.50 1.83 4.73
C VAL A 24 5.99 2.15 4.64
N GLU A 25 6.81 1.22 4.16
CA GLU A 25 8.25 1.44 3.98
C GLU A 25 8.53 2.62 3.05
N SER A 26 7.76 2.74 1.96
CA SER A 26 7.93 3.80 0.96
C SER A 26 7.63 5.18 1.55
N TYR A 27 6.54 5.31 2.31
CA TYR A 27 6.22 6.57 2.98
C TYR A 27 7.27 6.93 4.04
N ASP A 28 7.78 5.94 4.78
CA ASP A 28 8.88 6.18 5.73
C ASP A 28 10.12 6.74 5.04
N LYS A 29 10.46 6.23 3.87
CA LYS A 29 11.61 6.71 3.09
C LYS A 29 11.36 8.07 2.44
N ALA A 30 10.09 8.42 2.22
CA ALA A 30 9.71 9.69 1.60
C ALA A 30 9.70 10.86 2.59
N LEU A 31 9.35 10.62 3.84
CA LEU A 31 9.16 11.69 4.83
C LEU A 31 10.36 12.65 4.99
N PRO A 32 11.62 12.16 4.98
CA PRO A 32 12.76 13.10 5.05
C PRO A 32 12.81 14.14 3.93
N ALA A 33 12.29 13.82 2.76
CA ALA A 33 12.30 14.75 1.62
C ALA A 33 11.30 15.91 1.77
N VAL A 34 10.40 15.84 2.74
CA VAL A 34 9.32 16.83 2.94
C VAL A 34 9.32 17.43 4.34
N GLU A 35 10.41 17.30 5.08
CA GLU A 35 10.53 17.84 6.45
C GLU A 35 10.24 19.33 6.54
N ASP A 36 10.61 20.09 5.52
CA ASP A 36 10.44 21.53 5.44
C ASP A 36 9.11 21.95 4.80
N LYS A 37 8.21 21.01 4.55
CA LYS A 37 6.92 21.22 3.88
C LYS A 37 5.78 20.67 4.73
N PRO A 38 5.31 21.41 5.77
CA PRO A 38 4.37 20.86 6.76
C PRO A 38 3.09 20.27 6.19
N ALA A 39 2.48 20.93 5.21
CA ALA A 39 1.22 20.44 4.62
C ALA A 39 1.44 19.13 3.87
N LEU A 40 2.49 19.06 3.06
CA LEU A 40 2.83 17.86 2.29
C LEU A 40 3.23 16.71 3.23
N ARG A 41 4.03 17.02 4.24
CA ARG A 41 4.42 16.05 5.26
C ARG A 41 3.18 15.46 5.96
N SER A 42 2.21 16.30 6.32
CA SER A 42 0.96 15.87 6.95
C SER A 42 0.19 14.91 6.04
N ASP A 43 0.08 15.22 4.74
CA ASP A 43 -0.60 14.35 3.77
C ASP A 43 0.09 12.99 3.66
N LEU A 44 1.43 12.97 3.61
CA LEU A 44 2.18 11.72 3.54
C LEU A 44 2.02 10.90 4.83
N GLN A 45 2.01 11.55 5.99
CA GLN A 45 1.80 10.87 7.27
C GLN A 45 0.40 10.24 7.34
N GLU A 46 -0.61 10.91 6.84
CA GLU A 46 -1.98 10.37 6.79
C GLU A 46 -2.07 9.15 5.87
N CYS A 47 -1.44 9.22 4.70
CA CYS A 47 -1.39 8.07 3.78
C CYS A 47 -0.65 6.89 4.43
N ARG A 48 0.48 7.15 5.07
CA ARG A 48 1.22 6.12 5.78
C ARG A 48 0.36 5.44 6.84
N ALA A 49 -0.35 6.23 7.64
CA ALA A 49 -1.22 5.70 8.69
C ALA A 49 -2.34 4.82 8.12
N SER A 50 -2.91 5.21 6.97
CA SER A 50 -3.92 4.41 6.28
C SER A 50 -3.35 3.05 5.84
N HIS A 51 -2.16 3.04 5.23
CA HIS A 51 -1.51 1.79 4.83
C HIS A 51 -1.18 0.91 6.03
N GLU A 52 -0.71 1.49 7.12
CA GLU A 52 -0.41 0.75 8.35
C GLU A 52 -1.66 0.09 8.93
N ALA A 53 -2.78 0.81 8.94
CA ALA A 53 -4.06 0.25 9.40
C ALA A 53 -4.51 -0.92 8.50
N ARG A 54 -4.26 -0.82 7.19
CA ARG A 54 -4.58 -1.90 6.26
C ARG A 54 -3.68 -3.12 6.46
N VAL A 55 -2.40 -2.92 6.79
CA VAL A 55 -1.50 -4.01 7.19
C VAL A 55 -2.12 -4.82 8.33
N GLU A 56 -2.53 -4.14 9.38
CA GLU A 56 -3.12 -4.81 10.55
C GLU A 56 -4.44 -5.52 10.21
N ARG A 57 -5.26 -4.89 9.38
CA ARG A 57 -6.56 -5.47 8.98
C ARG A 57 -6.39 -6.73 8.14
N ILE A 58 -5.46 -6.73 7.19
CA ILE A 58 -5.18 -7.89 6.33
C ILE A 58 -4.54 -9.00 7.17
N ARG A 59 -3.61 -8.64 8.04
CA ARG A 59 -2.97 -9.62 8.94
C ARG A 59 -4.00 -10.39 9.75
N ARG A 60 -4.96 -9.70 10.34
CA ARG A 60 -6.05 -10.33 11.11
C ARG A 60 -6.91 -11.23 10.22
N ALA A 61 -7.21 -10.80 8.99
CA ALA A 61 -7.98 -11.61 8.06
C ALA A 61 -7.26 -12.93 7.72
N ILE A 62 -5.95 -12.87 7.50
CA ILE A 62 -5.14 -14.06 7.24
C ILE A 62 -5.17 -15.02 8.44
N GLU A 63 -4.99 -14.48 9.64
CA GLU A 63 -5.01 -15.28 10.87
C GLU A 63 -6.37 -15.94 11.08
N GLN A 64 -7.46 -15.23 10.79
CA GLN A 64 -8.82 -15.76 10.92
C GLN A 64 -9.09 -16.96 10.00
N VAL A 65 -8.45 -17.01 8.85
CA VAL A 65 -8.58 -18.17 7.94
C VAL A 65 -7.48 -19.21 8.17
N GLY A 66 -6.72 -19.09 9.25
CA GLY A 66 -5.70 -20.06 9.64
C GLY A 66 -4.40 -19.97 8.86
N GLY A 67 -4.17 -18.85 8.17
CA GLY A 67 -2.95 -18.62 7.40
C GLY A 67 -1.84 -17.98 8.21
N GLU A 68 -0.67 -17.91 7.62
CA GLU A 68 0.51 -17.28 8.19
C GLU A 68 0.75 -15.94 7.49
N PRO A 69 0.63 -14.79 8.17
CA PRO A 69 0.84 -13.49 7.52
C PRO A 69 2.29 -13.28 7.09
N ALA A 70 2.48 -12.70 5.92
CA ALA A 70 3.80 -12.26 5.45
C ALA A 70 4.38 -11.23 6.43
N ARG A 71 5.69 -11.26 6.62
CA ARG A 71 6.41 -10.39 7.58
C ARG A 71 7.22 -9.29 6.91
N ALA A 72 7.37 -9.37 5.58
CA ALA A 72 8.19 -8.43 4.82
C ALA A 72 7.55 -8.17 3.45
N SER A 73 7.91 -7.07 2.83
CA SER A 73 7.39 -6.66 1.54
C SER A 73 7.85 -7.52 0.37
N GLY A 74 8.95 -8.28 0.53
CA GLY A 74 9.48 -9.14 -0.53
C GLY A 74 9.87 -8.32 -1.76
N ALA A 75 9.45 -8.77 -2.94
CA ALA A 75 9.72 -8.07 -4.20
C ALA A 75 9.20 -6.64 -4.25
N TRP A 76 8.16 -6.32 -3.48
CA TRP A 76 7.61 -4.98 -3.39
C TRP A 76 8.56 -3.97 -2.72
N GLY A 77 9.58 -4.45 -1.98
CA GLY A 77 10.59 -3.59 -1.36
C GLY A 77 11.36 -2.71 -2.34
N LEU A 78 11.30 -3.01 -3.64
CA LEU A 78 11.90 -2.20 -4.69
C LEU A 78 11.31 -0.79 -4.75
N PHE A 79 10.02 -0.62 -4.43
CA PHE A 79 9.41 0.71 -4.36
C PHE A 79 10.03 1.56 -3.27
N ALA A 80 10.22 1.00 -2.09
CA ALA A 80 10.86 1.73 -0.97
C ALA A 80 12.29 2.16 -1.34
N LYS A 81 13.04 1.30 -2.04
CA LYS A 81 14.38 1.64 -2.52
C LYS A 81 14.35 2.76 -3.55
N ALA A 82 13.39 2.72 -4.48
CA ALA A 82 13.22 3.76 -5.49
C ALA A 82 12.88 5.11 -4.85
N VAL A 83 11.99 5.12 -3.84
CA VAL A 83 11.63 6.33 -3.09
C VAL A 83 12.86 6.88 -2.37
N ALA A 84 13.62 6.03 -1.68
CA ALA A 84 14.83 6.45 -0.96
C ALA A 84 15.87 7.05 -1.91
N GLY A 85 16.06 6.45 -3.08
CA GLY A 85 16.98 6.95 -4.11
C GLY A 85 16.52 8.30 -4.66
N GLY A 86 15.23 8.45 -4.93
CA GLY A 86 14.66 9.72 -5.39
C GLY A 86 14.79 10.82 -4.35
N ALA A 87 14.52 10.51 -3.08
CA ALA A 87 14.63 11.47 -1.98
C ALA A 87 16.04 12.02 -1.85
N ARG A 88 17.05 11.16 -2.00
CA ARG A 88 18.47 11.58 -1.90
C ARG A 88 18.95 12.37 -3.11
N ALA A 89 18.52 11.99 -4.31
CA ALA A 89 19.08 12.49 -5.55
C ALA A 89 18.27 13.60 -6.23
N LEU A 90 16.93 13.52 -6.18
CA LEU A 90 16.06 14.30 -7.06
C LEU A 90 14.99 15.13 -6.33
N GLY A 91 14.84 14.96 -5.01
CA GLY A 91 13.97 15.79 -4.20
C GLY A 91 12.52 15.37 -4.15
N TRP A 92 11.67 16.22 -3.54
CA TRP A 92 10.30 15.86 -3.15
C TRP A 92 9.35 15.61 -4.31
N LYS A 93 9.53 16.30 -5.43
CA LYS A 93 8.63 16.12 -6.60
C LYS A 93 8.76 14.71 -7.18
N THR A 94 9.97 14.19 -7.27
CA THR A 94 10.21 12.82 -7.72
C THR A 94 9.68 11.81 -6.72
N VAL A 95 9.83 12.08 -5.43
CA VAL A 95 9.29 11.23 -4.36
C VAL A 95 7.76 11.13 -4.48
N VAL A 96 7.08 12.26 -4.65
CA VAL A 96 5.61 12.28 -4.83
C VAL A 96 5.20 11.47 -6.06
N SER A 97 5.90 11.64 -7.18
CA SER A 97 5.62 10.89 -8.39
C SER A 97 5.79 9.38 -8.20
N THR A 98 6.85 8.97 -7.51
CA THR A 98 7.10 7.55 -7.21
C THR A 98 6.04 6.96 -6.27
N LEU A 99 5.65 7.72 -5.25
CA LEU A 99 4.58 7.28 -4.34
C LEU A 99 3.25 7.12 -5.08
N GLU A 100 2.92 8.05 -5.97
CA GLU A 100 1.68 7.97 -6.76
C GLU A 100 1.68 6.72 -7.65
N GLU A 101 2.82 6.42 -8.26
CA GLU A 101 3.00 5.20 -9.05
C GLU A 101 2.76 3.95 -8.20
N GLY A 102 3.27 3.94 -6.97
CA GLY A 102 3.00 2.87 -6.02
C GLY A 102 1.52 2.74 -5.67
N GLU A 103 0.82 3.88 -5.52
CA GLU A 103 -0.63 3.87 -5.28
C GLU A 103 -1.40 3.30 -6.47
N ASP A 104 -0.98 3.58 -7.70
CA ASP A 104 -1.55 2.96 -8.92
C ASP A 104 -1.42 1.45 -8.88
N HIS A 105 -0.24 0.95 -8.55
CA HIS A 105 0.00 -0.48 -8.41
C HIS A 105 -0.89 -1.09 -7.33
N GLY A 106 -1.07 -0.39 -6.22
CA GLY A 106 -1.95 -0.84 -5.13
C GLY A 106 -3.40 -1.00 -5.59
N LEU A 107 -3.93 -0.05 -6.37
CA LEU A 107 -5.28 -0.16 -6.93
C LEU A 107 -5.42 -1.41 -7.79
N LYS A 108 -4.43 -1.67 -8.65
CA LYS A 108 -4.43 -2.84 -9.52
C LYS A 108 -4.40 -4.13 -8.70
N GLU A 109 -3.55 -4.18 -7.66
CA GLU A 109 -3.44 -5.35 -6.80
C GLU A 109 -4.77 -5.70 -6.12
N TYR A 110 -5.49 -4.71 -5.61
CA TYR A 110 -6.80 -4.94 -5.01
C TYR A 110 -7.81 -5.48 -6.03
N LYS A 111 -7.84 -4.91 -7.24
CA LYS A 111 -8.72 -5.38 -8.31
C LYS A 111 -8.39 -6.83 -8.71
N ASP A 112 -7.11 -7.13 -8.86
CA ASP A 112 -6.66 -8.46 -9.28
C ASP A 112 -6.90 -9.52 -8.21
N ALA A 113 -6.94 -9.13 -6.93
CA ALA A 113 -7.19 -10.04 -5.83
C ALA A 113 -8.66 -10.48 -5.73
N LEU A 114 -9.60 -9.61 -6.10
CA LEU A 114 -11.03 -9.85 -5.91
C LEU A 114 -11.52 -11.21 -6.43
N PRO A 115 -11.20 -11.63 -7.68
CA PRO A 115 -11.66 -12.94 -8.17
C PRO A 115 -11.04 -14.14 -7.44
N ARG A 116 -9.98 -13.94 -6.69
CA ARG A 116 -9.25 -15.00 -5.97
C ARG A 116 -9.76 -15.19 -4.54
N LEU A 117 -10.68 -14.33 -4.09
CA LEU A 117 -11.18 -14.30 -2.72
C LEU A 117 -12.59 -14.88 -2.67
N ASP A 118 -12.96 -15.48 -1.52
CA ASP A 118 -14.32 -15.90 -1.28
C ASP A 118 -15.23 -14.69 -1.02
N GLU A 119 -16.53 -14.92 -0.89
CA GLU A 119 -17.52 -13.85 -0.78
C GLU A 119 -17.28 -12.92 0.41
N GLY A 120 -16.97 -13.47 1.58
CA GLY A 120 -16.72 -12.68 2.79
C GLY A 120 -15.50 -11.77 2.66
N LEU A 121 -14.42 -12.29 2.10
CA LEU A 121 -13.18 -11.53 1.89
C LEU A 121 -13.31 -10.55 0.74
N ARG A 122 -14.07 -10.89 -0.32
CA ARG A 122 -14.40 -9.91 -1.35
C ARG A 122 -15.17 -8.73 -0.77
N HIS A 123 -16.07 -8.99 0.15
CA HIS A 123 -16.82 -7.92 0.83
C HIS A 123 -15.87 -7.03 1.64
N LEU A 124 -14.95 -7.62 2.41
CA LEU A 124 -13.93 -6.87 3.14
C LEU A 124 -13.13 -5.97 2.20
N VAL A 125 -12.62 -6.51 1.11
CA VAL A 125 -11.81 -5.75 0.16
C VAL A 125 -12.64 -4.65 -0.50
N SER A 126 -13.82 -4.97 -1.03
CA SER A 126 -14.62 -4.00 -1.77
C SER A 126 -15.26 -2.92 -0.89
N SER A 127 -15.55 -3.22 0.38
CA SER A 127 -16.22 -2.26 1.27
C SER A 127 -15.27 -1.48 2.19
N GLU A 128 -14.09 -2.00 2.48
CA GLU A 128 -13.13 -1.35 3.39
C GLU A 128 -11.79 -1.04 2.72
N LEU A 129 -11.08 -2.05 2.25
CA LEU A 129 -9.67 -1.89 1.85
C LEU A 129 -9.52 -1.14 0.53
N TYR A 130 -10.29 -1.50 -0.48
CA TYR A 130 -10.23 -0.85 -1.78
C TYR A 130 -10.64 0.63 -1.72
N PRO A 131 -11.72 1.01 -1.02
CA PRO A 131 -12.04 2.43 -0.85
C PRO A 131 -10.93 3.22 -0.15
N GLN A 132 -10.23 2.63 0.81
CA GLN A 132 -9.09 3.27 1.47
C GLN A 132 -7.92 3.45 0.49
N GLN A 133 -7.67 2.45 -0.36
CA GLN A 133 -6.66 2.55 -1.41
C GLN A 133 -7.01 3.64 -2.42
N GLN A 134 -8.28 3.75 -2.81
CA GLN A 134 -8.75 4.81 -3.68
C GLN A 134 -8.50 6.18 -3.07
N ARG A 135 -8.70 6.33 -1.77
CA ARG A 135 -8.48 7.59 -1.06
C ARG A 135 -7.00 7.98 -1.04
N THR A 136 -6.10 7.07 -0.66
CA THR A 136 -4.67 7.39 -0.65
C THR A 136 -4.15 7.64 -2.06
N HIS A 137 -4.64 6.91 -3.04
CA HIS A 137 -4.33 7.17 -4.45
C HIS A 137 -4.77 8.58 -4.86
N SER A 138 -5.98 8.99 -4.49
CA SER A 138 -6.50 10.32 -4.81
C SER A 138 -5.66 11.43 -4.19
N VAL A 139 -5.22 11.26 -2.94
CA VAL A 139 -4.33 12.22 -2.29
C VAL A 139 -3.02 12.35 -3.08
N MET A 140 -2.40 11.23 -3.42
CA MET A 140 -1.11 11.27 -4.13
C MET A 140 -1.25 11.78 -5.56
N SER A 141 -2.36 11.47 -6.24
CA SER A 141 -2.63 12.02 -7.59
C SER A 141 -2.78 13.53 -7.55
N ALA A 142 -3.47 14.06 -6.54
CA ALA A 142 -3.62 15.50 -6.36
C ALA A 142 -2.26 16.18 -6.09
N LEU A 143 -1.45 15.59 -5.23
CA LEU A 143 -0.11 16.10 -4.92
C LEU A 143 0.81 16.07 -6.14
N LYS A 144 0.72 15.02 -6.94
CA LYS A 144 1.50 14.90 -8.18
C LYS A 144 1.14 16.00 -9.17
N ARG A 145 -0.13 16.33 -9.30
CA ARG A 145 -0.58 17.44 -10.17
C ARG A 145 0.00 18.77 -9.71
N VAL A 146 0.02 19.03 -8.41
CA VAL A 146 0.64 20.25 -7.84
C VAL A 146 2.13 20.25 -8.11
N ALA A 147 2.82 19.12 -7.94
CA ALA A 147 4.25 18.99 -8.17
C ALA A 147 4.64 19.21 -9.63
N SER A 148 3.72 18.93 -10.56
CA SER A 148 3.94 19.06 -12.02
C SER A 148 3.57 20.44 -12.57
N ALA A 149 2.93 21.27 -11.77
CA ALA A 149 2.46 22.61 -12.17
C ALA A 149 3.62 23.63 -12.26
#